data_80b3e666b212e591e581da718354ebff
#
_entry.id   80b3e666b212e591e581da718354ebff
#
_cell.length_a   1.000
_cell.length_b   1.000
_cell.length_c   1.000
_cell.angle_alpha   90.00
_cell.angle_beta   90.00
_cell.angle_gamma   90.00
#
_symmetry.space_group_name_H-M   'P 1'
#
loop_
_entity.id
_entity.type
_entity.pdbx_description
1 polymer ?
#
loop_
_entity_poly.entity_id
_entity_poly.type
_entity_poly.pdbx_seq_one_letter_code
_entity_poly.pdbx_strand_id
1 'polypeptide(L)'
;MDCCKYRKENNIVVSGILERDGLSIEILTRLSYKSELGINLKKNLHYFDKDKLIAELIAVNEWYDEFKELYELPLDYRIKSIQSAILKYERYYPDSQARKVFDDLLGFRSLCDNYNDVLELKNISKLRIADMSKGKAKDDGYRGIHVYFQLDGNHYPIEVQYNTYYDRQFNNWLHKYVYKKNYAQETGLELRKMYEGGKIVTEQDFKEAMKYVLSSCQENK
;
A
#
# COMPACT_ATOMS: atom_id res chain seq x y z
N MET A 1 40.81 -13.57 -5.87
CA MET A 1 39.92 -13.26 -4.77
C MET A 1 38.61 -12.78 -5.40
N ASP A 2 37.60 -13.56 -5.19
CA ASP A 2 36.46 -13.68 -6.10
C ASP A 2 35.36 -12.66 -5.75
N CYS A 3 35.32 -11.54 -6.47
CA CYS A 3 34.35 -10.46 -6.31
C CYS A 3 32.89 -10.92 -6.66
N CYS A 4 32.75 -12.09 -7.29
CA CYS A 4 31.48 -12.67 -7.69
C CYS A 4 30.72 -13.39 -6.55
N LYS A 5 31.46 -13.92 -5.55
CA LYS A 5 30.84 -14.59 -4.40
C LYS A 5 30.14 -13.61 -3.43
N TYR A 6 30.76 -12.45 -3.22
CA TYR A 6 30.17 -11.42 -2.32
C TYR A 6 28.86 -10.81 -2.84
N ARG A 7 28.67 -10.73 -4.18
CA ARG A 7 27.40 -10.22 -4.75
C ARG A 7 26.23 -11.23 -4.66
N LYS A 8 26.52 -12.54 -4.63
CA LYS A 8 25.46 -13.55 -4.48
C LYS A 8 24.95 -13.64 -3.03
N GLU A 9 25.83 -13.52 -2.06
CA GLU A 9 25.44 -13.58 -0.65
C GLU A 9 24.60 -12.36 -0.23
N ASN A 10 24.92 -11.16 -0.72
CA ASN A 10 24.13 -9.96 -0.45
C ASN A 10 22.73 -9.97 -1.09
N ASN A 11 22.54 -10.63 -2.24
CA ASN A 11 21.22 -10.75 -2.87
C ASN A 11 20.29 -11.75 -2.13
N ILE A 12 20.83 -12.76 -1.47
CA ILE A 12 20.06 -13.77 -0.73
C ILE A 12 19.51 -13.19 0.57
N VAL A 13 20.25 -12.32 1.24
CA VAL A 13 19.81 -11.69 2.51
C VAL A 13 18.78 -10.60 2.27
N VAL A 14 18.84 -9.90 1.14
CA VAL A 14 17.99 -8.73 0.83
C VAL A 14 16.58 -9.13 0.35
N SER A 15 16.40 -10.36 -0.14
CA SER A 15 15.06 -10.86 -0.56
C SER A 15 14.30 -11.61 0.54
N GLY A 16 14.92 -11.84 1.70
CA GLY A 16 14.43 -12.74 2.76
C GLY A 16 12.98 -12.52 3.17
N ILE A 17 12.54 -11.26 3.33
CA ILE A 17 11.15 -10.99 3.72
C ILE A 17 10.17 -11.23 2.56
N LEU A 18 10.54 -10.94 1.31
CA LEU A 18 9.70 -11.25 0.14
C LEU A 18 9.58 -12.76 -0.04
N GLU A 19 10.69 -13.50 0.05
CA GLU A 19 10.72 -14.97 -0.09
C GLU A 19 9.93 -15.66 1.02
N ARG A 20 10.05 -15.18 2.26
CA ARG A 20 9.23 -15.65 3.37
C ARG A 20 7.74 -15.55 3.04
N ASP A 21 7.34 -14.51 2.34
CA ASP A 21 5.96 -14.23 1.96
C ASP A 21 5.56 -14.94 0.64
N GLY A 22 6.42 -15.80 0.09
CA GLY A 22 6.19 -16.46 -1.20
C GLY A 22 6.27 -15.50 -2.40
N LEU A 23 6.82 -14.30 -2.21
CA LEU A 23 7.03 -13.32 -3.28
C LEU A 23 8.50 -13.32 -3.72
N SER A 24 8.71 -13.11 -5.01
CA SER A 24 10.03 -12.86 -5.59
C SER A 24 9.92 -11.82 -6.69
N ILE A 25 11.04 -11.25 -7.12
CA ILE A 25 11.07 -10.35 -8.28
C ILE A 25 10.53 -11.04 -9.54
N GLU A 26 10.77 -12.35 -9.68
CA GLU A 26 10.24 -13.13 -10.78
C GLU A 26 8.71 -13.26 -10.72
N ILE A 27 8.15 -13.61 -9.56
CA ILE A 27 6.69 -13.67 -9.34
C ILE A 27 6.06 -12.30 -9.59
N LEU A 28 6.60 -11.23 -9.00
CA LEU A 28 6.11 -9.88 -9.21
C LEU A 28 6.19 -9.43 -10.67
N THR A 29 7.20 -9.93 -11.41
CA THR A 29 7.31 -9.69 -12.85
C THR A 29 6.18 -10.37 -13.63
N ARG A 30 5.86 -11.63 -13.31
CA ARG A 30 4.72 -12.34 -13.94
C ARG A 30 3.37 -11.71 -13.60
N LEU A 31 3.22 -11.18 -12.39
CA LEU A 31 2.01 -10.48 -11.93
C LEU A 31 1.91 -9.04 -12.44
N SER A 32 2.86 -8.55 -13.22
CA SER A 32 2.87 -7.17 -13.70
C SER A 32 2.04 -7.03 -14.98
N TYR A 33 0.90 -6.37 -14.89
CA TYR A 33 0.06 -6.05 -16.05
C TYR A 33 0.70 -4.93 -16.87
N LYS A 34 0.88 -5.18 -18.17
CA LYS A 34 1.38 -4.20 -19.13
C LYS A 34 0.22 -3.38 -19.69
N SER A 35 0.30 -2.05 -19.58
CA SER A 35 -0.68 -1.15 -20.16
C SER A 35 -0.66 -1.20 -21.69
N GLU A 36 -1.83 -1.34 -22.30
CA GLU A 36 -2.06 -1.32 -23.75
C GLU A 36 -2.37 0.09 -24.28
N LEU A 37 -2.40 1.12 -23.42
CA LEU A 37 -2.72 2.51 -23.80
C LEU A 37 -1.65 3.18 -24.67
N GLY A 38 -0.46 2.58 -24.81
CA GLY A 38 0.65 3.14 -25.57
C GLY A 38 1.27 4.40 -24.97
N ILE A 39 0.87 4.76 -23.75
CA ILE A 39 1.33 5.93 -23.00
C ILE A 39 2.04 5.47 -21.74
N ASN A 40 3.25 6.01 -21.50
CA ASN A 40 4.01 5.70 -20.30
C ASN A 40 3.26 6.17 -19.04
N LEU A 41 3.07 5.29 -18.08
CA LEU A 41 2.32 5.54 -16.83
C LEU A 41 2.97 6.58 -15.90
N LYS A 42 4.20 7.04 -16.21
CA LYS A 42 4.82 8.20 -15.56
C LYS A 42 4.22 9.53 -16.00
N LYS A 43 3.42 9.54 -17.07
CA LYS A 43 2.67 10.73 -17.48
C LYS A 43 1.50 11.00 -16.55
N ASN A 44 1.11 12.28 -16.47
CA ASN A 44 -0.03 12.72 -15.68
C ASN A 44 -1.35 12.30 -16.32
N LEU A 45 -2.41 12.21 -15.51
CA LEU A 45 -3.70 11.69 -15.92
C LEU A 45 -4.31 12.42 -17.16
N HIS A 46 -4.08 13.72 -17.31
CA HIS A 46 -4.61 14.48 -18.44
C HIS A 46 -4.04 14.07 -19.81
N TYR A 47 -2.96 13.28 -19.85
CA TYR A 47 -2.45 12.70 -21.10
C TYR A 47 -3.21 11.46 -21.56
N PHE A 48 -4.06 10.90 -20.69
CA PHE A 48 -4.80 9.68 -20.95
C PHE A 48 -6.25 10.03 -21.34
N ASP A 49 -6.76 9.36 -22.36
CA ASP A 49 -8.19 9.34 -22.63
C ASP A 49 -8.91 8.63 -21.48
N LYS A 50 -9.91 9.29 -20.88
CA LYS A 50 -10.59 8.78 -19.69
C LYS A 50 -11.27 7.45 -19.93
N ASP A 51 -11.98 7.33 -21.08
CA ASP A 51 -12.80 6.15 -21.36
C ASP A 51 -11.92 4.94 -21.67
N LYS A 52 -10.82 5.14 -22.42
CA LYS A 52 -9.82 4.10 -22.66
C LYS A 52 -9.12 3.66 -21.38
N LEU A 53 -8.78 4.61 -20.52
CA LEU A 53 -8.16 4.30 -19.23
C LEU A 53 -9.10 3.48 -18.34
N ILE A 54 -10.39 3.85 -18.24
CA ILE A 54 -11.37 3.09 -17.48
C ILE A 54 -11.57 1.69 -18.07
N ALA A 55 -11.65 1.57 -19.39
CA ALA A 55 -11.75 0.28 -20.07
C ALA A 55 -10.54 -0.62 -19.75
N GLU A 56 -9.33 -0.05 -19.75
CA GLU A 56 -8.13 -0.79 -19.36
C GLU A 56 -8.15 -1.20 -17.89
N LEU A 57 -8.62 -0.34 -16.96
CA LEU A 57 -8.73 -0.70 -15.56
C LEU A 57 -9.69 -1.88 -15.34
N ILE A 58 -10.74 -1.99 -16.14
CA ILE A 58 -11.64 -3.16 -16.14
C ILE A 58 -10.87 -4.40 -16.59
N ALA A 59 -10.17 -4.31 -17.73
CA ALA A 59 -9.37 -5.42 -18.25
C ALA A 59 -8.26 -5.89 -17.27
N VAL A 60 -7.61 -4.95 -16.58
CA VAL A 60 -6.66 -5.27 -15.50
C VAL A 60 -7.32 -6.07 -14.37
N ASN A 61 -8.52 -5.68 -13.98
CA ASN A 61 -9.27 -6.34 -12.92
C ASN A 61 -9.61 -7.79 -13.31
N GLU A 62 -10.18 -7.96 -14.51
CA GLU A 62 -10.52 -9.28 -15.08
C GLU A 62 -9.28 -10.15 -15.21
N TRP A 63 -8.16 -9.59 -15.68
CA TRP A 63 -6.91 -10.32 -15.82
C TRP A 63 -6.40 -10.84 -14.46
N TYR A 64 -6.47 -10.03 -13.39
CA TYR A 64 -6.08 -10.49 -12.05
C TYR A 64 -7.05 -11.54 -11.49
N ASP A 65 -8.36 -11.40 -11.75
CA ASP A 65 -9.36 -12.38 -11.31
C ASP A 65 -9.15 -13.77 -11.95
N GLU A 66 -8.60 -13.80 -13.18
CA GLU A 66 -8.29 -15.04 -13.89
C GLU A 66 -6.90 -15.61 -13.59
N PHE A 67 -6.03 -14.86 -12.92
CA PHE A 67 -4.63 -15.19 -12.72
C PHE A 67 -4.45 -16.24 -11.61
N LYS A 68 -4.38 -17.51 -11.99
CA LYS A 68 -4.37 -18.65 -11.04
C LYS A 68 -3.24 -18.61 -10.00
N GLU A 69 -2.06 -18.12 -10.37
CA GLU A 69 -0.92 -18.03 -9.44
C GLU A 69 -1.20 -17.16 -8.22
N LEU A 70 -2.13 -16.18 -8.31
CA LEU A 70 -2.53 -15.37 -7.16
C LEU A 70 -3.17 -16.20 -6.04
N TYR A 71 -3.94 -17.23 -6.41
CA TYR A 71 -4.62 -18.09 -5.45
C TYR A 71 -3.68 -19.08 -4.74
N GLU A 72 -2.48 -19.27 -5.29
CA GLU A 72 -1.46 -20.18 -4.74
C GLU A 72 -0.50 -19.46 -3.77
N LEU A 73 -0.51 -18.12 -3.76
CA LEU A 73 0.36 -17.34 -2.87
C LEU A 73 -0.12 -17.43 -1.42
N PRO A 74 0.79 -17.62 -0.45
CA PRO A 74 0.46 -17.71 0.97
C PRO A 74 0.25 -16.32 1.61
N LEU A 75 -0.30 -15.37 0.85
CA LEU A 75 -0.51 -13.98 1.27
C LEU A 75 -1.93 -13.50 1.00
N ASP A 76 -2.44 -12.69 1.91
CA ASP A 76 -3.64 -11.92 1.63
C ASP A 76 -3.38 -10.93 0.50
N TYR A 77 -4.22 -10.97 -0.53
CA TYR A 77 -4.18 -9.99 -1.61
C TYR A 77 -5.54 -9.32 -1.80
N ARG A 78 -5.51 -8.20 -2.46
CA ARG A 78 -6.70 -7.46 -2.85
C ARG A 78 -6.53 -6.91 -4.26
N ILE A 79 -7.50 -7.19 -5.12
CA ILE A 79 -7.69 -6.49 -6.38
C ILE A 79 -8.57 -5.28 -6.10
N LYS A 80 -8.15 -4.10 -6.55
CA LYS A 80 -8.87 -2.86 -6.32
C LYS A 80 -10.15 -2.81 -7.16
N SER A 81 -11.30 -2.57 -6.52
CA SER A 81 -12.55 -2.43 -7.26
C SER A 81 -12.51 -1.25 -8.25
N ILE A 82 -13.13 -1.45 -9.41
CA ILE A 82 -13.21 -0.43 -10.47
C ILE A 82 -13.80 0.88 -9.94
N GLN A 83 -14.85 0.82 -9.14
CA GLN A 83 -15.43 2.01 -8.53
C GLN A 83 -14.40 2.79 -7.67
N SER A 84 -13.59 2.08 -6.88
CA SER A 84 -12.54 2.73 -6.08
C SER A 84 -11.42 3.32 -6.95
N ALA A 85 -11.11 2.69 -8.08
CA ALA A 85 -10.13 3.20 -9.03
C ALA A 85 -10.64 4.47 -9.74
N ILE A 86 -11.90 4.51 -10.14
CA ILE A 86 -12.55 5.69 -10.73
C ILE A 86 -12.58 6.87 -9.75
N LEU A 87 -12.98 6.63 -8.49
CA LEU A 87 -12.96 7.66 -7.46
C LEU A 87 -11.54 8.20 -7.20
N LYS A 88 -10.54 7.33 -7.30
CA LYS A 88 -9.14 7.74 -7.15
C LYS A 88 -8.69 8.57 -8.36
N TYR A 89 -9.10 8.20 -9.60
CA TYR A 89 -8.89 9.01 -10.79
C TYR A 89 -9.45 10.42 -10.63
N GLU A 90 -10.72 10.54 -10.26
CA GLU A 90 -11.40 11.84 -10.13
C GLU A 90 -10.76 12.75 -9.09
N ARG A 91 -10.30 12.16 -7.97
CA ARG A 91 -9.62 12.89 -6.90
C ARG A 91 -8.26 13.46 -7.32
N TYR A 92 -7.54 12.76 -8.18
CA TYR A 92 -6.15 13.08 -8.52
C TYR A 92 -5.96 13.67 -9.93
N TYR A 93 -7.05 13.75 -10.72
CA TYR A 93 -7.05 14.44 -12.00
C TYR A 93 -6.90 15.95 -11.80
N PRO A 94 -6.14 16.67 -12.67
CA PRO A 94 -5.45 16.19 -13.88
C PRO A 94 -3.95 15.91 -13.63
N ASP A 95 -3.37 16.30 -12.51
CA ASP A 95 -1.93 16.56 -12.37
C ASP A 95 -1.11 15.39 -11.82
N SER A 96 -1.77 14.34 -11.31
CA SER A 96 -1.06 13.19 -10.75
C SER A 96 -0.67 12.19 -11.84
N GLN A 97 0.51 11.57 -11.65
CA GLN A 97 0.99 10.50 -12.54
C GLN A 97 0.10 9.26 -12.42
N ALA A 98 -0.27 8.65 -13.57
CA ALA A 98 -1.10 7.44 -13.60
C ALA A 98 -0.53 6.32 -12.73
N ARG A 99 0.80 6.08 -12.77
CA ARG A 99 1.47 5.06 -11.92
C ARG A 99 1.37 5.31 -10.42
N LYS A 100 1.13 6.55 -9.97
CA LYS A 100 0.93 6.90 -8.55
C LYS A 100 -0.52 6.82 -8.12
N VAL A 101 -1.42 7.03 -9.06
CA VAL A 101 -2.86 6.92 -8.83
C VAL A 101 -3.29 5.46 -8.82
N PHE A 102 -2.69 4.65 -9.67
CA PHE A 102 -3.02 3.24 -9.84
C PHE A 102 -1.88 2.32 -9.34
N ASP A 103 -1.27 2.67 -8.22
CA ASP A 103 -0.17 1.91 -7.63
C ASP A 103 -0.61 0.76 -6.71
N ASP A 104 -1.93 0.57 -6.55
CA ASP A 104 -2.56 -0.42 -5.68
C ASP A 104 -3.70 -1.20 -6.38
N LEU A 105 -3.63 -1.36 -7.74
CA LEU A 105 -4.59 -2.19 -8.47
C LEU A 105 -4.53 -3.64 -7.99
N LEU A 106 -3.30 -4.17 -7.81
CA LEU A 106 -3.02 -5.38 -7.04
C LEU A 106 -2.23 -4.98 -5.80
N GLY A 107 -2.70 -5.37 -4.63
CA GLY A 107 -2.05 -5.12 -3.36
C GLY A 107 -1.99 -6.37 -2.50
N PHE A 108 -0.82 -6.66 -1.94
CA PHE A 108 -0.59 -7.70 -0.95
C PHE A 108 -0.50 -7.11 0.45
N ARG A 109 -0.79 -7.93 1.46
CA ARG A 109 -0.66 -7.57 2.87
C ARG A 109 0.14 -8.61 3.62
N SER A 110 1.21 -8.17 4.26
CA SER A 110 2.05 -9.01 5.09
C SER A 110 2.26 -8.42 6.47
N LEU A 111 2.64 -9.27 7.42
CA LEU A 111 3.08 -8.89 8.75
C LEU A 111 4.60 -8.99 8.83
N CYS A 112 5.21 -8.09 9.60
CA CYS A 112 6.63 -8.17 9.95
C CYS A 112 6.80 -7.99 11.46
N ASP A 113 7.86 -8.58 12.01
CA ASP A 113 8.18 -8.41 13.44
C ASP A 113 8.67 -7.01 13.72
N ASN A 114 9.43 -6.45 12.77
CA ASN A 114 9.92 -5.08 12.80
C ASN A 114 10.04 -4.53 11.36
N TYR A 115 10.17 -3.22 11.22
CA TYR A 115 10.28 -2.57 9.92
C TYR A 115 11.68 -2.59 9.31
N ASN A 116 12.72 -2.94 10.05
CA ASN A 116 14.10 -2.90 9.54
C ASN A 116 14.30 -3.87 8.38
N ASP A 117 13.75 -5.09 8.50
CA ASP A 117 13.85 -6.11 7.47
C ASP A 117 13.18 -5.67 6.15
N VAL A 118 12.08 -4.91 6.27
CA VAL A 118 11.40 -4.33 5.11
C VAL A 118 12.22 -3.19 4.49
N LEU A 119 12.90 -2.39 5.33
CA LEU A 119 13.72 -1.27 4.87
C LEU A 119 14.95 -1.72 4.10
N GLU A 120 15.45 -2.93 4.31
CA GLU A 120 16.54 -3.52 3.54
C GLU A 120 16.19 -3.67 2.04
N LEU A 121 14.90 -3.81 1.72
CA LEU A 121 14.40 -3.88 0.33
C LEU A 121 14.71 -2.61 -0.49
N LYS A 122 15.13 -1.50 0.13
CA LYS A 122 15.54 -0.27 -0.56
C LYS A 122 16.66 -0.48 -1.57
N ASN A 123 17.46 -1.53 -1.36
CA ASN A 123 18.60 -1.85 -2.21
C ASN A 123 18.25 -2.68 -3.45
N ILE A 124 16.99 -3.14 -3.56
CA ILE A 124 16.54 -3.92 -4.70
C ILE A 124 16.04 -2.98 -5.80
N SER A 125 16.59 -3.13 -7.01
CA SER A 125 16.11 -2.41 -8.19
C SER A 125 14.65 -2.73 -8.46
N LYS A 126 13.91 -1.77 -9.04
CA LYS A 126 12.47 -1.84 -9.34
C LYS A 126 11.55 -1.80 -8.11
N LEU A 127 12.10 -1.77 -6.89
CA LEU A 127 11.32 -1.53 -5.68
C LEU A 127 11.40 -0.07 -5.28
N ARG A 128 10.27 0.50 -4.89
CA ARG A 128 10.15 1.81 -4.26
C ARG A 128 9.49 1.64 -2.90
N ILE A 129 10.07 2.24 -1.88
CA ILE A 129 9.56 2.15 -0.51
C ILE A 129 8.95 3.48 -0.10
N ALA A 130 7.74 3.42 0.43
CA ALA A 130 7.08 4.50 1.16
C ALA A 130 7.07 4.12 2.65
N ASP A 131 7.98 4.73 3.39
CA ASP A 131 8.13 4.49 4.83
C ASP A 131 7.19 5.42 5.60
N MET A 132 6.18 4.83 6.20
CA MET A 132 5.21 5.48 7.09
C MET A 132 5.25 4.84 8.49
N SER A 133 6.32 4.13 8.83
CA SER A 133 6.48 3.48 10.14
C SER A 133 6.49 4.46 11.32
N LYS A 134 6.88 5.71 11.05
CA LYS A 134 6.88 6.82 12.02
C LYS A 134 5.78 7.86 11.77
N GLY A 135 4.84 7.56 10.86
CA GLY A 135 3.78 8.44 10.43
C GLY A 135 4.00 9.07 9.04
N LYS A 136 2.98 9.71 8.53
CA LYS A 136 2.98 10.45 7.27
C LYS A 136 3.35 11.92 7.50
N ALA A 137 3.69 12.65 6.45
CA ALA A 137 3.91 14.11 6.53
C ALA A 137 2.66 14.85 7.08
N LYS A 138 1.45 14.40 6.68
CA LYS A 138 0.19 14.72 7.34
C LYS A 138 -0.23 13.46 8.08
N ASP A 139 0.10 13.39 9.36
CA ASP A 139 -0.08 12.20 10.18
C ASP A 139 -1.55 12.01 10.55
N ASP A 140 -2.11 10.88 10.13
CA ASP A 140 -3.48 10.46 10.40
C ASP A 140 -3.54 9.26 11.36
N GLY A 141 -2.41 8.94 12.00
CA GLY A 141 -2.27 7.80 12.91
C GLY A 141 -1.91 6.48 12.25
N TYR A 142 -1.88 6.39 10.92
CA TYR A 142 -1.47 5.19 10.19
C TYR A 142 0.02 4.92 10.39
N ARG A 143 0.41 3.64 10.54
CA ARG A 143 1.80 3.17 10.56
C ARG A 143 1.95 1.97 9.64
N GLY A 144 3.03 1.94 8.86
CA GLY A 144 3.35 0.83 7.98
C GLY A 144 4.41 1.20 6.95
N ILE A 145 4.86 0.21 6.20
CA ILE A 145 5.72 0.39 5.03
C ILE A 145 5.03 -0.17 3.81
N HIS A 146 4.93 0.64 2.76
CA HIS A 146 4.44 0.19 1.47
C HIS A 146 5.63 0.02 0.51
N VAL A 147 5.74 -1.16 -0.04
CA VAL A 147 6.72 -1.51 -1.07
C VAL A 147 5.99 -1.60 -2.39
N TYR A 148 6.47 -0.88 -3.40
CA TYR A 148 5.88 -0.87 -4.73
C TYR A 148 6.88 -1.48 -5.71
N PHE A 149 6.49 -2.55 -6.36
CA PHE A 149 7.21 -3.10 -7.49
C PHE A 149 6.67 -2.52 -8.79
N GLN A 150 7.54 -2.03 -9.66
CA GLN A 150 7.16 -1.64 -11.02
C GLN A 150 8.20 -2.13 -12.00
N LEU A 151 7.80 -3.02 -12.93
CA LEU A 151 8.71 -3.62 -13.89
C LEU A 151 9.37 -2.58 -14.79
N ASP A 152 8.56 -1.68 -15.35
CA ASP A 152 8.97 -0.50 -16.11
C ASP A 152 7.85 0.55 -16.17
N GLY A 153 8.03 1.62 -16.96
CA GLY A 153 7.06 2.69 -17.07
C GLY A 153 5.75 2.34 -17.77
N ASN A 154 5.64 1.16 -18.39
CA ASN A 154 4.44 0.71 -19.10
C ASN A 154 3.68 -0.36 -18.32
N HIS A 155 4.18 -0.79 -17.15
CA HIS A 155 3.49 -1.74 -16.29
C HIS A 155 2.91 -1.03 -15.06
N TYR A 156 1.70 -1.46 -14.66
CA TYR A 156 1.11 -0.99 -13.40
C TYR A 156 1.93 -1.47 -12.22
N PRO A 157 2.13 -0.61 -11.20
CA PRO A 157 2.80 -1.03 -9.97
C PRO A 157 1.97 -2.05 -9.18
N ILE A 158 2.67 -2.90 -8.43
CA ILE A 158 2.10 -3.83 -7.46
C ILE A 158 2.49 -3.34 -6.07
N GLU A 159 1.53 -3.25 -5.15
CA GLU A 159 1.76 -2.83 -3.78
C GLU A 159 1.94 -4.05 -2.85
N VAL A 160 2.91 -3.98 -1.94
CA VAL A 160 3.01 -4.89 -0.79
C VAL A 160 3.02 -4.05 0.48
N GLN A 161 1.99 -4.19 1.31
CA GLN A 161 1.85 -3.47 2.57
C GLN A 161 2.39 -4.29 3.73
N TYR A 162 3.43 -3.80 4.39
CA TYR A 162 3.99 -4.36 5.60
C TYR A 162 3.53 -3.59 6.84
N ASN A 163 3.03 -4.32 7.82
CA ASN A 163 2.72 -3.78 9.14
C ASN A 163 3.27 -4.72 10.22
N THR A 164 3.64 -4.18 11.38
CA THR A 164 3.72 -5.00 12.58
C THR A 164 2.31 -5.46 12.96
N TYR A 165 2.19 -6.54 13.75
CA TYR A 165 0.88 -6.98 14.27
C TYR A 165 0.17 -5.86 15.04
N TYR A 166 0.92 -5.13 15.86
CA TYR A 166 0.44 -3.99 16.63
C TYR A 166 -0.13 -2.89 15.73
N ASP A 167 0.61 -2.47 14.69
CA ASP A 167 0.14 -1.44 13.77
C ASP A 167 -1.02 -1.91 12.89
N ARG A 168 -1.01 -3.18 12.46
CA ARG A 168 -2.10 -3.76 11.67
C ARG A 168 -3.42 -3.68 12.42
N GLN A 169 -3.42 -4.03 13.72
CA GLN A 169 -4.61 -3.98 14.55
C GLN A 169 -5.18 -2.56 14.61
N PHE A 170 -4.35 -1.58 14.91
CA PHE A 170 -4.79 -0.20 14.99
C PHE A 170 -5.23 0.36 13.63
N ASN A 171 -4.50 0.09 12.56
CA ASN A 171 -4.85 0.51 11.21
C ASN A 171 -6.22 -0.06 10.77
N ASN A 172 -6.55 -1.28 11.16
CA ASN A 172 -7.87 -1.86 10.90
C ASN A 172 -8.98 -1.09 11.62
N TRP A 173 -8.77 -0.66 12.86
CA TRP A 173 -9.73 0.17 13.59
C TRP A 173 -9.85 1.56 12.98
N LEU A 174 -8.75 2.21 12.60
CA LEU A 174 -8.77 3.48 11.87
C LEU A 174 -9.60 3.37 10.59
N HIS A 175 -9.36 2.32 9.80
CA HIS A 175 -10.10 2.10 8.57
C HIS A 175 -11.60 1.88 8.81
N LYS A 176 -11.94 1.08 9.83
CA LYS A 176 -13.32 0.73 10.16
C LYS A 176 -14.12 1.91 10.72
N TYR A 177 -13.51 2.73 11.56
CA TYR A 177 -14.22 3.70 12.39
C TYR A 177 -13.95 5.16 12.03
N VAL A 178 -12.79 5.49 11.48
CA VAL A 178 -12.37 6.88 11.23
C VAL A 178 -12.45 7.21 9.74
N TYR A 179 -11.74 6.51 8.89
CA TYR A 179 -11.63 6.90 7.47
C TYR A 179 -12.95 6.82 6.69
N LYS A 180 -13.80 5.84 6.99
CA LYS A 180 -15.10 5.71 6.32
C LYS A 180 -16.09 6.82 6.66
N LYS A 181 -15.84 7.60 7.73
CA LYS A 181 -16.74 8.64 8.21
C LYS A 181 -16.23 10.06 7.95
N ASN A 182 -15.11 10.21 7.24
CA ASN A 182 -14.48 11.49 6.90
C ASN A 182 -14.26 12.42 8.12
N TYR A 183 -13.89 11.85 9.28
CA TYR A 183 -13.49 12.64 10.42
C TYR A 183 -12.18 13.39 10.14
N ALA A 184 -11.95 14.47 10.91
CA ALA A 184 -10.71 15.23 10.84
C ALA A 184 -9.48 14.32 11.01
N GLN A 185 -8.42 14.63 10.29
CA GLN A 185 -7.19 13.84 10.26
C GLN A 185 -6.55 13.73 11.64
N GLU A 186 -6.63 14.79 12.42
CA GLU A 186 -6.14 14.89 13.79
C GLU A 186 -6.78 13.84 14.72
N THR A 187 -8.03 13.44 14.44
CA THR A 187 -8.72 12.38 15.20
C THR A 187 -7.93 11.07 15.19
N GLY A 188 -7.43 10.66 14.03
CA GLY A 188 -6.64 9.43 13.91
C GLY A 188 -5.31 9.52 14.65
N LEU A 189 -4.65 10.68 14.60
CA LEU A 189 -3.39 10.92 15.31
C LEU A 189 -3.56 10.90 16.84
N GLU A 190 -4.60 11.54 17.37
CA GLU A 190 -4.86 11.53 18.82
C GLU A 190 -5.18 10.12 19.32
N LEU A 191 -5.98 9.35 18.59
CA LEU A 191 -6.24 7.95 18.89
C LEU A 191 -4.96 7.11 18.86
N ARG A 192 -4.03 7.37 17.91
CA ARG A 192 -2.73 6.70 17.84
C ARG A 192 -1.88 6.98 19.09
N LYS A 193 -1.81 8.22 19.54
CA LYS A 193 -1.10 8.58 20.77
C LYS A 193 -1.66 7.84 21.99
N MET A 194 -2.98 7.72 22.09
CA MET A 194 -3.63 6.97 23.15
C MET A 194 -3.32 5.47 23.07
N TYR A 195 -3.25 4.91 21.86
CA TYR A 195 -2.90 3.50 21.62
C TYR A 195 -1.44 3.23 22.01
N GLU A 196 -0.50 4.05 21.53
CA GLU A 196 0.92 3.94 21.85
C GLU A 196 1.19 4.18 23.36
N GLY A 197 0.37 4.99 24.01
CA GLY A 197 0.40 5.21 25.46
C GLY A 197 -0.32 4.15 26.30
N GLY A 198 -0.81 3.05 25.67
CA GLY A 198 -1.46 1.93 26.37
C GLY A 198 -2.88 2.22 26.90
N LYS A 199 -3.48 3.36 26.50
CA LYS A 199 -4.86 3.71 26.91
C LYS A 199 -5.92 3.01 26.05
N ILE A 200 -5.55 2.48 24.90
CA ILE A 200 -6.39 1.71 23.99
C ILE A 200 -5.71 0.36 23.81
N VAL A 201 -6.35 -0.70 24.26
CA VAL A 201 -5.85 -2.08 24.16
C VAL A 201 -6.78 -2.93 23.33
N THR A 202 -8.09 -2.66 23.41
CA THR A 202 -9.14 -3.40 22.73
C THR A 202 -9.89 -2.51 21.72
N GLU A 203 -10.65 -3.15 20.84
CA GLU A 203 -11.54 -2.44 19.92
C GLU A 203 -12.62 -1.65 20.66
N GLN A 204 -13.02 -2.11 21.84
CA GLN A 204 -13.99 -1.38 22.66
C GLN A 204 -13.38 -0.10 23.24
N ASP A 205 -12.14 -0.16 23.75
CA ASP A 205 -11.42 1.03 24.22
C ASP A 205 -11.26 2.04 23.08
N PHE A 206 -10.97 1.56 21.86
CA PHE A 206 -10.86 2.43 20.68
C PHE A 206 -12.17 3.19 20.40
N LYS A 207 -13.33 2.52 20.50
CA LYS A 207 -14.64 3.17 20.29
C LYS A 207 -14.92 4.21 21.38
N GLU A 208 -14.57 3.94 22.60
CA GLU A 208 -14.76 4.86 23.73
C GLU A 208 -13.84 6.08 23.60
N ALA A 209 -12.56 5.85 23.32
CA ALA A 209 -11.59 6.92 23.07
C ALA A 209 -12.01 7.78 21.88
N MET A 210 -12.54 7.17 20.81
CA MET A 210 -13.03 7.91 19.64
C MET A 210 -14.20 8.85 20.01
N LYS A 211 -15.14 8.41 20.83
CA LYS A 211 -16.24 9.28 21.31
C LYS A 211 -15.70 10.47 22.10
N TYR A 212 -14.73 10.22 22.98
CA TYR A 212 -14.08 11.27 23.75
C TYR A 212 -13.36 12.29 22.86
N VAL A 213 -12.54 11.83 21.91
CA VAL A 213 -11.80 12.73 20.99
C VAL A 213 -12.77 13.56 20.13
N LEU A 214 -13.87 12.97 19.65
CA LEU A 214 -14.86 13.68 18.85
C LEU A 214 -15.63 14.73 19.67
N SER A 215 -15.98 14.49 20.93
CA SER A 215 -16.65 15.47 21.78
C SER A 215 -15.72 16.65 22.11
N SER A 216 -14.46 16.39 22.42
CA SER A 216 -13.46 17.43 22.68
C SER A 216 -13.19 18.34 21.46
N CYS A 217 -13.34 17.82 20.24
CA CYS A 217 -13.20 18.62 19.01
C CYS A 217 -14.43 19.53 18.74
N GLN A 218 -15.59 19.25 19.34
CA GLN A 218 -16.80 20.08 19.19
C GLN A 218 -16.82 21.27 20.17
N GLU A 219 -16.20 21.15 21.33
CA GLU A 219 -16.15 22.21 22.33
C GLU A 219 -15.14 23.34 22.00
N ASN A 220 -14.25 23.11 21.02
CA ASN A 220 -13.22 24.07 20.59
C ASN A 220 -13.57 24.79 19.28
N LYS A 221 -14.80 24.73 18.82
CA LYS A 221 -15.35 25.50 17.68
C LYS A 221 -16.39 26.48 18.15
#